data_5cfa8116450670e55be1d271d7d0e13a
#
_entry.id   5cfa8116450670e55be1d271d7d0e13a
#
_cell.length_a   1.000
_cell.length_b   1.000
_cell.length_c   1.000
_cell.angle_alpha   90.00
_cell.angle_beta   90.00
_cell.angle_gamma   90.00
#
_symmetry.space_group_name_H-M   'P 1'
#
loop_
_entity.id
_entity.type
_entity.pdbx_description
1 polymer ?
#
loop_
_entity_poly.entity_id
_entity_poly.type
_entity_poly.pdbx_seq_one_letter_code
_entity_poly.pdbx_strand_id
1 'polypeptide(L)'
;MSGEGGHPAATVRGRPRTGAGLVAVVLKRTDFRESSRIVTCLSREHGRISGLAKGAHRGDSTFLGRLDFLNEIRATLSADRGGLRLLLRAELVCERRALREPARFLAASHLAQLCDFAMPDQPEPAVYDLLVGGLNLIERCPTAAISQIVLGLELRYLELLGALPDLRHCCHCGGELPGGAYCNEDSPGLACRAHATLPRRAVSASVLGLLRTLHTTAGRQWPHLEPPISPRLAAALPALWLHRATEQQSRLRHLVFART
;
A
#
# COMPACT_ATOMS: atom_id res chain seq x y z
N MET A 1 6.27 -53.31 10.91
CA MET A 1 5.90 -52.39 12.01
C MET A 1 5.94 -50.99 11.40
N SER A 2 4.74 -50.53 11.11
CA SER A 2 4.47 -49.27 10.37
C SER A 2 4.46 -48.12 11.35
N GLY A 3 5.22 -47.05 11.07
CA GLY A 3 5.22 -45.82 11.83
C GLY A 3 4.63 -44.69 10.97
N GLU A 4 3.37 -44.35 11.21
CA GLU A 4 2.68 -43.22 10.60
C GLU A 4 3.19 -41.90 11.23
N GLY A 5 3.84 -41.10 10.45
CA GLY A 5 4.21 -39.69 10.79
C GLY A 5 3.04 -38.76 10.49
N GLY A 6 2.21 -38.47 11.51
CA GLY A 6 1.16 -37.47 11.40
C GLY A 6 1.71 -36.07 11.20
N HIS A 7 1.35 -35.43 10.10
CA HIS A 7 1.53 -33.98 9.86
C HIS A 7 0.59 -33.24 10.82
N PRO A 8 1.06 -32.19 11.53
CA PRO A 8 0.16 -31.33 12.31
C PRO A 8 -0.69 -30.51 11.36
N ALA A 9 -1.98 -30.68 11.42
CA ALA A 9 -2.97 -29.87 10.71
C ALA A 9 -2.82 -28.41 11.11
N ALA A 10 -2.60 -27.54 10.12
CA ALA A 10 -2.62 -26.11 10.29
C ALA A 10 -3.96 -25.67 10.88
N THR A 11 -3.91 -25.07 12.04
CA THR A 11 -5.07 -24.55 12.76
C THR A 11 -5.67 -23.39 11.95
N VAL A 12 -6.75 -23.65 11.23
CA VAL A 12 -7.58 -22.66 10.57
C VAL A 12 -8.14 -21.74 11.66
N ARG A 13 -7.55 -20.55 11.81
CA ARG A 13 -8.04 -19.53 12.74
C ARG A 13 -9.46 -19.13 12.31
N GLY A 14 -10.37 -19.19 13.27
CA GLY A 14 -11.80 -19.11 13.10
C GLY A 14 -12.26 -17.88 12.32
N ARG A 15 -13.14 -18.12 11.35
CA ARG A 15 -13.94 -17.13 10.64
C ARG A 15 -14.75 -16.30 11.62
N PRO A 16 -14.90 -14.96 11.43
CA PRO A 16 -15.60 -14.11 12.39
C PRO A 16 -17.06 -14.58 12.60
N ARG A 17 -17.41 -14.78 13.87
CA ARG A 17 -18.80 -15.08 14.27
C ARG A 17 -19.67 -13.86 14.01
N THR A 18 -20.92 -14.09 13.61
CA THR A 18 -21.95 -13.05 13.45
C THR A 18 -21.99 -12.13 14.68
N GLY A 19 -21.74 -10.82 14.51
CA GLY A 19 -21.93 -9.84 15.58
C GLY A 19 -20.69 -9.05 16.02
N ALA A 20 -19.48 -9.53 15.82
CA ALA A 20 -18.28 -8.71 16.10
C ALA A 20 -18.02 -7.74 14.92
N GLY A 21 -18.11 -6.45 15.19
CA GLY A 21 -17.73 -5.42 14.22
C GLY A 21 -16.22 -5.46 13.98
N LEU A 22 -15.79 -5.54 12.72
CA LEU A 22 -14.39 -5.47 12.32
C LEU A 22 -14.06 -4.06 11.84
N VAL A 23 -12.86 -3.56 12.14
CA VAL A 23 -12.39 -2.27 11.66
C VAL A 23 -11.69 -2.46 10.31
N ALA A 24 -12.07 -1.64 9.34
CA ALA A 24 -11.54 -1.75 7.99
C ALA A 24 -11.56 -0.41 7.24
N VAL A 25 -10.60 -0.23 6.31
CA VAL A 25 -10.54 0.91 5.39
C VAL A 25 -11.25 0.57 4.10
N VAL A 26 -12.12 1.46 3.61
CA VAL A 26 -12.84 1.30 2.34
C VAL A 26 -11.89 1.54 1.16
N LEU A 27 -11.59 0.49 0.38
CA LEU A 27 -10.69 0.54 -0.78
C LEU A 27 -11.41 0.70 -2.11
N LYS A 28 -12.64 0.18 -2.23
CA LYS A 28 -13.39 0.22 -3.48
C LYS A 28 -14.88 0.23 -3.23
N ARG A 29 -15.59 0.93 -4.09
CA ARG A 29 -17.06 0.95 -4.14
C ARG A 29 -17.50 0.68 -5.56
N THR A 30 -18.42 -0.26 -5.74
CA THR A 30 -19.01 -0.58 -7.03
C THR A 30 -20.51 -0.61 -6.87
N ASP A 31 -21.22 0.21 -7.63
CA ASP A 31 -22.68 0.22 -7.61
C ASP A 31 -23.20 -1.10 -8.14
N PHE A 32 -24.21 -1.65 -7.47
CA PHE A 32 -24.79 -2.94 -7.77
C PHE A 32 -26.30 -2.84 -7.75
N ARG A 33 -26.92 -3.00 -8.91
CA ARG A 33 -28.34 -2.73 -9.15
C ARG A 33 -28.70 -1.28 -8.78
N GLU A 34 -29.97 -0.94 -8.70
CA GLU A 34 -30.45 0.45 -8.54
C GLU A 34 -30.14 1.06 -7.17
N SER A 35 -30.12 0.26 -6.10
CA SER A 35 -30.05 0.81 -4.73
C SER A 35 -28.93 0.25 -3.89
N SER A 36 -28.17 -0.72 -4.38
CA SER A 36 -27.17 -1.44 -3.60
C SER A 36 -25.73 -1.11 -4.02
N ARG A 37 -24.77 -1.37 -3.16
CA ARG A 37 -23.35 -1.17 -3.42
C ARG A 37 -22.52 -2.34 -2.92
N ILE A 38 -21.57 -2.81 -3.71
CA ILE A 38 -20.52 -3.71 -3.25
C ILE A 38 -19.38 -2.85 -2.75
N VAL A 39 -18.93 -3.11 -1.52
CA VAL A 39 -17.83 -2.40 -0.88
C VAL A 39 -16.71 -3.39 -0.60
N THR A 40 -15.51 -3.07 -1.08
CA THR A 40 -14.29 -3.82 -0.75
C THR A 40 -13.50 -3.01 0.26
N CYS A 41 -13.14 -3.65 1.36
CA CYS A 41 -12.40 -3.04 2.46
C CYS A 41 -11.15 -3.87 2.78
N LEU A 42 -10.18 -3.23 3.42
CA LEU A 42 -9.01 -3.87 4.01
C LEU A 42 -9.13 -3.82 5.53
N SER A 43 -9.05 -4.99 6.17
CA SER A 43 -9.04 -5.15 7.62
C SER A 43 -7.71 -5.74 8.07
N ARG A 44 -7.27 -5.34 9.27
CA ARG A 44 -6.02 -5.81 9.87
C ARG A 44 -6.03 -7.31 10.17
N GLU A 45 -7.17 -7.82 10.67
CA GLU A 45 -7.32 -9.20 11.13
C GLU A 45 -7.85 -10.14 10.07
N HIS A 46 -8.53 -9.60 9.04
CA HIS A 46 -9.25 -10.41 8.05
C HIS A 46 -8.78 -10.17 6.62
N GLY A 47 -7.78 -9.29 6.41
CA GLY A 47 -7.30 -8.94 5.08
C GLY A 47 -8.39 -8.26 4.24
N ARG A 48 -8.45 -8.61 2.98
CA ARG A 48 -9.45 -8.11 2.03
C ARG A 48 -10.82 -8.74 2.28
N ILE A 49 -11.81 -7.89 2.49
CA ILE A 49 -13.20 -8.29 2.68
C ILE A 49 -14.10 -7.55 1.71
N SER A 50 -15.13 -8.23 1.22
CA SER A 50 -16.16 -7.61 0.39
C SER A 50 -17.55 -7.86 0.98
N GLY A 51 -18.40 -6.83 0.88
CA GLY A 51 -19.77 -6.91 1.38
C GLY A 51 -20.76 -6.16 0.49
N LEU A 52 -21.97 -6.71 0.37
CA LEU A 52 -23.08 -6.06 -0.32
C LEU A 52 -23.87 -5.19 0.68
N ALA A 53 -23.81 -3.89 0.54
CA ALA A 53 -24.61 -2.91 1.26
C ALA A 53 -25.95 -2.71 0.51
N LYS A 54 -27.00 -3.41 0.95
CA LYS A 54 -28.34 -3.26 0.37
C LYS A 54 -28.95 -1.91 0.73
N GLY A 55 -29.54 -1.24 -0.26
CA GLY A 55 -30.16 0.07 -0.05
C GLY A 55 -29.18 1.21 0.22
N ALA A 56 -27.89 1.04 -0.11
CA ALA A 56 -26.85 2.04 0.15
C ALA A 56 -27.09 3.40 -0.55
N HIS A 57 -27.86 3.41 -1.66
CA HIS A 57 -28.20 4.61 -2.41
C HIS A 57 -29.54 5.26 -2.00
N ARG A 58 -30.28 4.68 -1.06
CA ARG A 58 -31.53 5.27 -0.59
C ARG A 58 -31.23 6.52 0.25
N GLY A 59 -32.06 7.54 0.17
CA GLY A 59 -31.89 8.78 0.91
C GLY A 59 -31.93 8.62 2.45
N ASP A 60 -32.61 7.59 2.93
CA ASP A 60 -32.71 7.18 4.35
C ASP A 60 -31.66 6.11 4.73
N SER A 61 -30.70 5.81 3.86
CA SER A 61 -29.73 4.75 4.08
C SER A 61 -28.84 5.02 5.29
N THR A 62 -28.73 4.02 6.16
CA THR A 62 -27.75 4.05 7.28
C THR A 62 -26.30 4.00 6.81
N PHE A 63 -26.05 3.76 5.53
CA PHE A 63 -24.71 3.75 4.94
C PHE A 63 -24.28 5.10 4.36
N LEU A 64 -25.17 6.08 4.31
CA LEU A 64 -24.89 7.38 3.67
C LEU A 64 -23.68 8.05 4.31
N GLY A 65 -22.69 8.44 3.47
CA GLY A 65 -21.45 9.09 3.88
C GLY A 65 -20.43 8.17 4.61
N ARG A 66 -20.84 6.99 5.05
CA ARG A 66 -19.96 6.08 5.83
C ARG A 66 -19.05 5.24 4.93
N LEU A 67 -19.58 4.79 3.79
CA LEU A 67 -18.88 3.93 2.84
C LEU A 67 -18.05 4.73 1.83
N ASP A 68 -17.64 5.95 2.15
CA ASP A 68 -16.80 6.72 1.26
C ASP A 68 -15.40 6.16 1.20
N PHE A 69 -14.78 6.30 0.01
CA PHE A 69 -13.44 5.82 -0.26
C PHE A 69 -12.44 6.36 0.75
N LEU A 70 -11.58 5.49 1.27
CA LEU A 70 -10.59 5.72 2.32
C LEU A 70 -11.17 5.99 3.73
N ASN A 71 -12.48 6.04 3.92
CA ASN A 71 -13.02 6.07 5.27
C ASN A 71 -12.68 4.79 6.02
N GLU A 72 -12.38 4.93 7.29
CA GLU A 72 -12.23 3.81 8.21
C GLU A 72 -13.57 3.55 8.91
N ILE A 73 -14.07 2.34 8.80
CA ILE A 73 -15.38 1.94 9.30
C ILE A 73 -15.29 0.73 10.22
N ARG A 74 -16.20 0.66 11.17
CA ARG A 74 -16.52 -0.58 11.89
C ARG A 74 -17.66 -1.28 11.16
N ALA A 75 -17.34 -2.36 10.47
CA ALA A 75 -18.26 -3.12 9.63
C ALA A 75 -18.78 -4.37 10.36
N THR A 76 -20.08 -4.61 10.26
CA THR A 76 -20.71 -5.89 10.67
C THR A 76 -21.20 -6.61 9.43
N LEU A 77 -20.69 -7.81 9.20
CA LEU A 77 -21.04 -8.64 8.05
C LEU A 77 -21.94 -9.82 8.49
N SER A 78 -22.77 -10.29 7.57
CA SER A 78 -23.50 -11.55 7.76
C SER A 78 -22.56 -12.73 7.95
N ALA A 79 -23.06 -13.85 8.45
CA ALA A 79 -22.31 -15.10 8.47
C ALA A 79 -21.83 -15.46 7.06
N ASP A 80 -20.65 -16.05 6.99
CA ASP A 80 -20.11 -16.59 5.75
C ASP A 80 -20.83 -17.91 5.42
N ARG A 81 -21.53 -17.92 4.29
CA ARG A 81 -22.26 -19.10 3.77
C ARG A 81 -21.76 -19.49 2.37
N GLY A 82 -20.57 -18.99 2.00
CA GLY A 82 -20.08 -18.98 0.63
C GLY A 82 -20.65 -17.82 -0.19
N GLY A 83 -19.81 -17.17 -0.98
CA GLY A 83 -20.17 -16.04 -1.82
C GLY A 83 -20.13 -14.66 -1.15
N LEU A 84 -20.79 -13.67 -1.74
CA LEU A 84 -20.76 -12.30 -1.28
C LEU A 84 -21.58 -12.10 0.00
N ARG A 85 -20.92 -11.69 1.08
CA ARG A 85 -21.54 -11.43 2.39
C ARG A 85 -22.37 -10.15 2.36
N LEU A 86 -23.38 -10.07 3.21
CA LEU A 86 -24.11 -8.82 3.41
C LEU A 86 -23.37 -7.93 4.40
N LEU A 87 -23.20 -6.66 4.07
CA LEU A 87 -22.82 -5.61 5.01
C LEU A 87 -24.11 -5.19 5.75
N LEU A 88 -24.21 -5.60 7.01
CA LEU A 88 -25.40 -5.37 7.84
C LEU A 88 -25.38 -3.99 8.49
N ARG A 89 -24.17 -3.54 8.91
CA ARG A 89 -23.95 -2.27 9.58
C ARG A 89 -22.56 -1.73 9.24
N ALA A 90 -22.46 -0.42 9.12
CA ALA A 90 -21.19 0.31 9.07
C ALA A 90 -21.27 1.52 9.99
N GLU A 91 -20.32 1.66 10.89
CA GLU A 91 -20.12 2.83 11.75
C GLU A 91 -18.85 3.54 11.31
N LEU A 92 -18.90 4.85 11.20
CA LEU A 92 -17.72 5.62 10.83
C LEU A 92 -16.76 5.69 12.03
N VAL A 93 -15.54 5.20 11.85
CA VAL A 93 -14.44 5.29 12.83
C VAL A 93 -13.61 6.53 12.55
N CYS A 94 -13.25 6.76 11.28
CA CYS A 94 -12.51 7.94 10.85
C CYS A 94 -12.99 8.40 9.48
N GLU A 95 -13.43 9.67 9.39
CA GLU A 95 -13.70 10.34 8.12
C GLU A 95 -12.47 11.13 7.69
N ARG A 96 -11.92 10.80 6.54
CA ARG A 96 -10.68 11.41 6.05
C ARG A 96 -10.94 12.57 5.11
N ARG A 97 -11.52 13.65 5.65
CA ARG A 97 -11.95 14.82 4.85
C ARG A 97 -10.79 15.52 4.15
N ALA A 98 -9.63 15.63 4.79
CA ALA A 98 -8.48 16.30 4.21
C ALA A 98 -7.92 15.55 2.97
N LEU A 99 -8.18 14.25 2.85
CA LEU A 99 -7.81 13.48 1.65
C LEU A 99 -8.67 13.79 0.41
N ARG A 100 -9.70 14.65 0.53
CA ARG A 100 -10.47 15.13 -0.64
C ARG A 100 -9.73 16.21 -1.43
N GLU A 101 -8.70 16.82 -0.88
CA GLU A 101 -7.81 17.74 -1.58
C GLU A 101 -7.08 16.97 -2.70
N PRO A 102 -7.01 17.50 -3.95
CA PRO A 102 -6.59 16.74 -5.13
C PRO A 102 -5.23 16.05 -5.02
N ALA A 103 -4.20 16.72 -4.48
CA ALA A 103 -2.88 16.13 -4.36
C ALA A 103 -2.86 15.00 -3.33
N ARG A 104 -3.52 15.20 -2.18
CA ARG A 104 -3.68 14.18 -1.13
C ARG A 104 -4.50 13.01 -1.61
N PHE A 105 -5.58 13.27 -2.35
CA PHE A 105 -6.43 12.23 -2.92
C PHE A 105 -5.65 11.31 -3.86
N LEU A 106 -4.84 11.88 -4.75
CA LEU A 106 -4.00 11.10 -5.66
C LEU A 106 -2.97 10.25 -4.91
N ALA A 107 -2.28 10.82 -3.93
CA ALA A 107 -1.30 10.12 -3.12
C ALA A 107 -1.93 8.97 -2.31
N ALA A 108 -3.05 9.24 -1.63
CA ALA A 108 -3.78 8.26 -0.84
C ALA A 108 -4.39 7.15 -1.72
N SER A 109 -4.91 7.50 -2.90
CA SER A 109 -5.43 6.53 -3.86
C SER A 109 -4.33 5.64 -4.43
N HIS A 110 -3.14 6.20 -4.68
CA HIS A 110 -1.98 5.41 -5.10
C HIS A 110 -1.57 4.41 -4.01
N LEU A 111 -1.45 4.86 -2.76
CA LEU A 111 -1.13 3.98 -1.63
C LEU A 111 -2.18 2.88 -1.44
N ALA A 112 -3.47 3.22 -1.49
CA ALA A 112 -4.56 2.24 -1.40
C ALA A 112 -4.48 1.20 -2.53
N GLN A 113 -4.14 1.62 -3.74
CA GLN A 113 -3.96 0.71 -4.88
C GLN A 113 -2.76 -0.22 -4.68
N LEU A 114 -1.62 0.26 -4.15
CA LEU A 114 -0.49 -0.60 -3.82
C LEU A 114 -0.88 -1.67 -2.78
N CYS A 115 -1.56 -1.25 -1.71
CA CYS A 115 -2.02 -2.19 -0.70
C CYS A 115 -3.06 -3.19 -1.24
N ASP A 116 -3.91 -2.78 -2.18
CA ASP A 116 -4.87 -3.67 -2.86
C ASP A 116 -4.18 -4.72 -3.75
N PHE A 117 -3.06 -4.38 -4.37
CA PHE A 117 -2.25 -5.31 -5.19
C PHE A 117 -1.55 -6.39 -4.36
N ALA A 118 -1.07 -6.04 -3.16
CA ALA A 118 -0.34 -6.96 -2.28
C ALA A 118 -1.22 -7.99 -1.57
N MET A 119 -2.54 -7.88 -1.70
CA MET A 119 -3.45 -8.63 -0.87
C MET A 119 -3.72 -10.04 -1.42
N PRO A 120 -3.04 -11.07 -0.92
CA PRO A 120 -3.58 -12.42 -0.95
C PRO A 120 -4.86 -12.48 -0.09
N ASP A 121 -5.65 -13.55 -0.25
CA ASP A 121 -6.88 -13.80 0.53
C ASP A 121 -6.64 -13.94 2.05
N GLN A 122 -5.38 -13.83 2.50
CA GLN A 122 -4.99 -13.94 3.90
C GLN A 122 -4.66 -12.56 4.49
N PRO A 123 -4.94 -12.35 5.79
CA PRO A 123 -4.63 -11.08 6.44
C PRO A 123 -3.12 -10.84 6.51
N GLU A 124 -2.69 -9.65 6.13
CA GLU A 124 -1.33 -9.16 6.27
C GLU A 124 -1.36 -7.86 7.10
N PRO A 125 -1.23 -7.96 8.42
CA PRO A 125 -1.33 -6.81 9.33
C PRO A 125 -0.38 -5.67 8.97
N ALA A 126 0.83 -5.98 8.48
CA ALA A 126 1.82 -4.97 8.14
C ALA A 126 1.39 -4.09 6.96
N VAL A 127 0.67 -4.65 5.97
CA VAL A 127 0.11 -3.89 4.85
C VAL A 127 -1.03 -2.99 5.31
N TYR A 128 -1.88 -3.45 6.22
CA TYR A 128 -2.92 -2.60 6.82
C TYR A 128 -2.31 -1.44 7.61
N ASP A 129 -1.31 -1.73 8.45
CA ASP A 129 -0.62 -0.72 9.26
C ASP A 129 0.10 0.31 8.38
N LEU A 130 0.72 -0.12 7.26
CA LEU A 130 1.29 0.77 6.25
C LEU A 130 0.22 1.67 5.61
N LEU A 131 -0.93 1.11 5.24
CA LEU A 131 -2.04 1.88 4.67
C LEU A 131 -2.52 2.95 5.65
N VAL A 132 -2.92 2.57 6.85
CA VAL A 132 -3.48 3.49 7.85
C VAL A 132 -2.45 4.55 8.27
N GLY A 133 -1.21 4.12 8.53
CA GLY A 133 -0.10 5.02 8.85
C GLY A 133 0.20 6.01 7.73
N GLY A 134 0.24 5.52 6.48
CA GLY A 134 0.45 6.34 5.29
C GLY A 134 -0.68 7.35 5.04
N LEU A 135 -1.94 6.93 5.18
CA LEU A 135 -3.09 7.84 5.07
C LEU A 135 -3.02 8.96 6.13
N ASN A 136 -2.64 8.63 7.38
CA ASN A 136 -2.46 9.61 8.43
C ASN A 136 -1.33 10.62 8.13
N LEU A 137 -0.23 10.16 7.53
CA LEU A 137 0.88 11.03 7.12
C LEU A 137 0.45 11.96 5.99
N ILE A 138 -0.17 11.42 4.93
CA ILE A 138 -0.64 12.20 3.77
C ILE A 138 -1.69 13.25 4.20
N GLU A 139 -2.56 12.90 5.15
CA GLU A 139 -3.61 13.80 5.64
C GLU A 139 -3.05 15.01 6.38
N ARG A 140 -1.95 14.85 7.12
CA ARG A 140 -1.41 15.86 8.03
C ARG A 140 -0.19 16.62 7.50
N CYS A 141 0.47 16.12 6.47
CA CYS A 141 1.70 16.73 5.97
C CYS A 141 1.44 18.04 5.20
N PRO A 142 2.44 18.92 5.05
CA PRO A 142 2.41 19.98 4.04
C PRO A 142 2.26 19.39 2.63
N THR A 143 1.51 20.06 1.76
CA THR A 143 1.28 19.57 0.38
C THR A 143 2.59 19.38 -0.39
N ALA A 144 3.59 20.26 -0.18
CA ALA A 144 4.91 20.14 -0.78
C ALA A 144 5.68 18.86 -0.39
N ALA A 145 5.34 18.23 0.75
CA ALA A 145 6.01 17.02 1.20
C ALA A 145 5.35 15.71 0.68
N ILE A 146 4.22 15.81 -0.02
CA ILE A 146 3.44 14.63 -0.45
C ILE A 146 4.28 13.66 -1.28
N SER A 147 5.01 14.13 -2.29
CA SER A 147 5.82 13.28 -3.16
C SER A 147 6.93 12.56 -2.39
N GLN A 148 7.53 13.22 -1.41
CA GLN A 148 8.54 12.64 -0.53
C GLN A 148 7.97 11.56 0.37
N ILE A 149 6.79 11.80 0.93
CA ILE A 149 6.06 10.81 1.74
C ILE A 149 5.68 9.59 0.89
N VAL A 150 5.13 9.81 -0.30
CA VAL A 150 4.78 8.71 -1.21
C VAL A 150 6.01 7.88 -1.56
N LEU A 151 7.14 8.52 -1.85
CA LEU A 151 8.40 7.82 -2.13
C LEU A 151 8.85 6.96 -0.93
N GLY A 152 8.77 7.50 0.30
CA GLY A 152 9.08 6.75 1.52
C GLY A 152 8.12 5.57 1.74
N LEU A 153 6.82 5.76 1.49
CA LEU A 153 5.81 4.70 1.59
C LEU A 153 6.04 3.59 0.55
N GLU A 154 6.43 3.93 -0.68
CA GLU A 154 6.81 2.96 -1.71
C GLU A 154 8.01 2.10 -1.29
N LEU A 155 9.03 2.71 -0.65
CA LEU A 155 10.17 1.96 -0.12
C LEU A 155 9.73 1.00 0.99
N ARG A 156 8.88 1.44 1.92
CA ARG A 156 8.33 0.56 2.97
C ARG A 156 7.49 -0.57 2.42
N TYR A 157 6.70 -0.29 1.39
CA TYR A 157 5.91 -1.31 0.72
C TYR A 157 6.80 -2.36 0.04
N LEU A 158 7.84 -1.93 -0.68
CA LEU A 158 8.84 -2.83 -1.28
C LEU A 158 9.57 -3.68 -0.24
N GLU A 159 9.90 -3.08 0.92
CA GLU A 159 10.50 -3.79 2.05
C GLU A 159 9.57 -4.88 2.60
N LEU A 160 8.28 -4.58 2.78
CA LEU A 160 7.26 -5.56 3.21
C LEU A 160 7.11 -6.73 2.22
N LEU A 161 7.27 -6.47 0.93
CA LEU A 161 7.25 -7.51 -0.09
C LEU A 161 8.58 -8.29 -0.21
N GLY A 162 9.62 -7.91 0.52
CA GLY A 162 10.97 -8.46 0.33
C GLY A 162 11.60 -8.10 -1.02
N ALA A 163 11.09 -7.06 -1.69
CA ALA A 163 11.46 -6.64 -3.04
C ALA A 163 12.31 -5.37 -3.09
N LEU A 164 12.61 -4.76 -1.93
CA LEU A 164 13.52 -3.62 -1.85
C LEU A 164 14.96 -4.10 -2.00
N PRO A 165 15.69 -3.68 -3.06
CA PRO A 165 17.10 -4.02 -3.18
C PRO A 165 17.95 -3.36 -2.08
N ASP A 166 19.12 -3.94 -1.80
CA ASP A 166 20.12 -3.27 -0.97
C ASP A 166 20.54 -1.95 -1.64
N LEU A 167 20.30 -0.85 -0.93
CA LEU A 167 20.61 0.49 -1.42
C LEU A 167 22.07 0.87 -1.19
N ARG A 168 22.86 0.06 -0.46
CA ARG A 168 24.22 0.38 -0.02
C ARG A 168 25.29 -0.43 -0.72
N HIS A 169 24.99 -1.67 -1.11
CA HIS A 169 25.98 -2.60 -1.63
C HIS A 169 25.63 -3.07 -3.05
N CYS A 170 26.66 -3.41 -3.79
CA CYS A 170 26.52 -4.01 -5.12
C CYS A 170 25.93 -5.42 -4.99
N CYS A 171 24.87 -5.71 -5.73
CA CYS A 171 24.19 -7.01 -5.73
C CYS A 171 25.06 -8.17 -6.26
N HIS A 172 26.21 -7.88 -6.89
CA HIS A 172 27.11 -8.91 -7.44
C HIS A 172 28.34 -9.17 -6.58
N CYS A 173 29.01 -8.12 -6.08
CA CYS A 173 30.26 -8.28 -5.33
C CYS A 173 30.15 -7.88 -3.84
N GLY A 174 29.02 -7.38 -3.39
CA GLY A 174 28.84 -6.92 -2.02
C GLY A 174 29.63 -5.64 -1.64
N GLY A 175 30.36 -5.04 -2.59
CA GLY A 175 31.11 -3.81 -2.33
C GLY A 175 30.19 -2.60 -2.15
N GLU A 176 30.60 -1.63 -1.35
CA GLU A 176 29.84 -0.41 -1.09
C GLU A 176 29.62 0.42 -2.38
N LEU A 177 28.51 1.18 -2.40
CA LEU A 177 28.11 2.07 -3.48
C LEU A 177 28.12 3.55 -3.01
N PRO A 178 29.27 4.15 -2.69
CA PRO A 178 29.32 5.47 -2.06
C PRO A 178 28.93 6.61 -3.02
N GLY A 179 29.32 6.52 -4.27
CA GLY A 179 29.23 7.59 -5.26
C GLY A 179 28.13 7.45 -6.32
N GLY A 180 27.20 6.52 -6.12
CA GLY A 180 26.16 6.20 -7.08
C GLY A 180 26.18 4.72 -7.48
N ALA A 181 25.28 4.33 -8.38
CA ALA A 181 25.15 2.94 -8.81
C ALA A 181 24.65 2.85 -10.25
N TYR A 182 24.51 1.64 -10.72
CA TYR A 182 23.84 1.32 -11.97
C TYR A 182 22.70 0.33 -11.72
N CYS A 183 21.66 0.46 -12.50
CA CYS A 183 20.53 -0.45 -12.51
C CYS A 183 20.15 -0.76 -13.94
N ASN A 184 19.77 -1.98 -14.23
CA ASN A 184 19.16 -2.37 -15.50
C ASN A 184 17.85 -3.14 -15.24
N GLU A 185 17.10 -3.42 -16.30
CA GLU A 185 15.80 -4.07 -16.17
C GLU A 185 15.90 -5.52 -15.67
N ASP A 186 17.00 -6.19 -15.93
CA ASP A 186 17.21 -7.60 -15.56
C ASP A 186 18.01 -7.77 -14.26
N SER A 187 18.54 -6.68 -13.69
CA SER A 187 19.35 -6.75 -12.47
C SER A 187 18.48 -6.93 -11.23
N PRO A 188 18.81 -7.85 -10.31
CA PRO A 188 18.09 -8.03 -9.06
C PRO A 188 18.22 -6.84 -8.12
N GLY A 189 19.17 -5.93 -8.37
CA GLY A 189 19.45 -4.79 -7.51
C GLY A 189 20.34 -3.74 -8.14
N LEU A 190 21.07 -3.02 -7.30
CA LEU A 190 22.03 -2.00 -7.71
C LEU A 190 23.42 -2.61 -7.92
N ALA A 191 24.09 -2.19 -8.97
CA ALA A 191 25.44 -2.67 -9.31
C ALA A 191 26.47 -1.53 -9.26
N CYS A 192 27.71 -1.85 -8.90
CA CYS A 192 28.84 -0.95 -9.07
C CYS A 192 29.25 -0.87 -10.55
N ARG A 193 30.15 0.08 -10.88
CA ARG A 193 30.59 0.30 -12.27
C ARG A 193 31.20 -0.95 -12.92
N ALA A 194 31.94 -1.75 -12.15
CA ALA A 194 32.59 -2.96 -12.65
C ALA A 194 31.61 -4.09 -13.00
N HIS A 195 30.44 -4.11 -12.36
CA HIS A 195 29.41 -5.14 -12.53
C HIS A 195 28.15 -4.64 -13.25
N ALA A 196 28.21 -3.43 -13.80
CA ALA A 196 27.08 -2.87 -14.55
C ALA A 196 27.07 -3.43 -15.98
N THR A 197 26.07 -4.24 -16.29
CA THR A 197 25.81 -4.81 -17.64
C THR A 197 24.97 -3.84 -18.49
N LEU A 198 25.11 -3.91 -19.81
CA LEU A 198 24.30 -3.11 -20.74
C LEU A 198 22.99 -3.86 -21.09
N PRO A 199 21.87 -3.16 -21.34
CA PRO A 199 21.67 -1.71 -21.15
C PRO A 199 21.61 -1.33 -19.66
N ARG A 200 22.21 -0.20 -19.29
CA ARG A 200 22.26 0.24 -17.87
C ARG A 200 21.78 1.67 -17.72
N ARG A 201 21.14 1.94 -16.59
CA ARG A 201 20.76 3.29 -16.14
C ARG A 201 21.67 3.68 -14.99
N ALA A 202 22.33 4.83 -15.11
CA ALA A 202 23.11 5.41 -14.01
C ALA A 202 22.17 5.98 -12.94
N VAL A 203 22.50 5.73 -11.69
CA VAL A 203 21.81 6.24 -10.50
C VAL A 203 22.79 7.12 -9.75
N SER A 204 22.47 8.42 -9.63
CA SER A 204 23.37 9.38 -8.98
C SER A 204 23.46 9.16 -7.46
N ALA A 205 24.55 9.64 -6.88
CA ALA A 205 24.74 9.62 -5.42
C ALA A 205 23.61 10.35 -4.68
N SER A 206 23.10 11.47 -5.23
CA SER A 206 22.00 12.23 -4.65
C SER A 206 20.69 11.44 -4.63
N VAL A 207 20.39 10.69 -5.69
CA VAL A 207 19.21 9.79 -5.74
C VAL A 207 19.34 8.71 -4.68
N LEU A 208 20.46 8.01 -4.62
CA LEU A 208 20.69 6.99 -3.59
C LEU A 208 20.67 7.57 -2.19
N GLY A 209 21.26 8.73 -1.98
CA GLY A 209 21.24 9.45 -0.70
C GLY A 209 19.82 9.72 -0.23
N LEU A 210 18.96 10.25 -1.08
CA LEU A 210 17.55 10.48 -0.75
C LEU A 210 16.82 9.18 -0.39
N LEU A 211 16.94 8.12 -1.22
CA LEU A 211 16.28 6.84 -0.97
C LEU A 211 16.76 6.20 0.35
N ARG A 212 18.06 6.24 0.63
CA ARG A 212 18.66 5.76 1.89
C ARG A 212 18.11 6.54 3.09
N THR A 213 18.07 7.87 2.99
CA THR A 213 17.54 8.72 4.05
C THR A 213 16.08 8.40 4.34
N LEU A 214 15.24 8.31 3.31
CA LEU A 214 13.82 7.93 3.49
C LEU A 214 13.67 6.52 4.07
N HIS A 215 14.50 5.57 3.63
CA HIS A 215 14.44 4.20 4.13
C HIS A 215 14.86 4.08 5.59
N THR A 216 15.88 4.80 6.03
CA THR A 216 16.41 4.72 7.41
C THR A 216 15.69 5.63 8.42
N THR A 217 14.95 6.62 7.94
CA THR A 217 14.26 7.61 8.78
C THR A 217 12.82 7.14 9.08
N ALA A 218 12.36 7.39 10.30
CA ALA A 218 10.96 7.12 10.67
C ALA A 218 9.99 7.99 9.87
N GLY A 219 8.88 7.41 9.39
CA GLY A 219 7.91 8.08 8.51
C GLY A 219 7.39 9.42 9.03
N ARG A 220 7.21 9.57 10.35
CA ARG A 220 6.81 10.84 10.97
C ARG A 220 7.79 12.00 10.74
N GLN A 221 9.04 11.72 10.42
CA GLN A 221 10.08 12.71 10.17
C GLN A 221 10.17 13.11 8.69
N TRP A 222 9.65 12.30 7.77
CA TRP A 222 9.72 12.57 6.35
C TRP A 222 9.22 13.96 5.94
N PRO A 223 8.10 14.50 6.49
CA PRO A 223 7.64 15.85 6.11
C PRO A 223 8.62 16.98 6.44
N HIS A 224 9.58 16.72 7.33
CA HIS A 224 10.54 17.71 7.84
C HIS A 224 11.93 17.55 7.23
N LEU A 225 12.13 16.54 6.38
CA LEU A 225 13.41 16.37 5.68
C LEU A 225 13.52 17.38 4.54
N GLU A 226 14.70 17.95 4.40
CA GLU A 226 15.08 18.76 3.24
C GLU A 226 15.82 17.88 2.24
N PRO A 227 15.14 17.37 1.20
CA PRO A 227 15.78 16.47 0.25
C PRO A 227 16.81 17.23 -0.61
N PRO A 228 17.99 16.63 -0.86
CA PRO A 228 19.04 17.26 -1.66
C PRO A 228 18.65 17.41 -3.15
N ILE A 229 17.62 16.70 -3.56
CA ILE A 229 17.05 16.71 -4.91
C ILE A 229 15.53 16.59 -4.83
N SER A 230 14.84 16.98 -5.90
CA SER A 230 13.40 16.71 -6.00
C SER A 230 13.09 15.20 -5.89
N PRO A 231 12.13 14.78 -5.06
CA PRO A 231 11.66 13.40 -4.97
C PRO A 231 11.26 12.79 -6.31
N ARG A 232 10.79 13.63 -7.25
CA ARG A 232 10.45 13.22 -8.62
C ARG A 232 11.64 12.58 -9.37
N LEU A 233 12.85 13.10 -9.17
CA LEU A 233 14.06 12.56 -9.83
C LEU A 233 14.41 11.16 -9.31
N ALA A 234 14.12 10.89 -8.04
CA ALA A 234 14.35 9.57 -7.44
C ALA A 234 13.23 8.56 -7.73
N ALA A 235 12.05 9.01 -8.12
CA ALA A 235 10.85 8.18 -8.27
C ALA A 235 10.96 7.07 -9.33
N ALA A 236 11.87 7.21 -10.29
CA ALA A 236 12.03 6.22 -11.37
C ALA A 236 12.50 4.84 -10.89
N LEU A 237 13.32 4.78 -9.83
CA LEU A 237 13.81 3.51 -9.29
C LEU A 237 12.73 2.72 -8.54
N PRO A 238 12.04 3.29 -7.54
CA PRO A 238 10.92 2.59 -6.92
C PRO A 238 9.84 2.17 -7.93
N ALA A 239 9.58 2.96 -8.98
CA ALA A 239 8.65 2.56 -10.04
C ALA A 239 9.06 1.24 -10.72
N LEU A 240 10.34 1.11 -11.04
CA LEU A 240 10.89 -0.11 -11.64
C LEU A 240 10.75 -1.30 -10.69
N TRP A 241 11.12 -1.12 -9.43
CA TRP A 241 11.05 -2.20 -8.43
C TRP A 241 9.60 -2.61 -8.11
N LEU A 242 8.69 -1.64 -8.00
CA LEU A 242 7.27 -1.90 -7.82
C LEU A 242 6.68 -2.70 -8.99
N HIS A 243 7.01 -2.31 -10.23
CA HIS A 243 6.56 -3.04 -11.41
C HIS A 243 7.03 -4.50 -11.41
N ARG A 244 8.28 -4.75 -11.03
CA ARG A 244 8.82 -6.12 -10.91
C ARG A 244 8.15 -6.92 -9.81
N ALA A 245 7.92 -6.29 -8.66
CA ALA A 245 7.37 -6.96 -7.48
C ALA A 245 5.90 -7.32 -7.61
N THR A 246 5.12 -6.50 -8.35
CA THR A 246 3.66 -6.64 -8.40
C THR A 246 3.14 -7.03 -9.78
N GLU A 247 4.00 -6.96 -10.83
CA GLU A 247 3.61 -7.09 -12.25
C GLU A 247 2.51 -6.11 -12.66
N GLN A 248 2.24 -5.11 -11.82
CA GLN A 248 1.18 -4.11 -11.99
C GLN A 248 1.76 -2.70 -11.98
N GLN A 249 1.08 -1.79 -12.65
CA GLN A 249 1.42 -0.37 -12.64
C GLN A 249 0.25 0.45 -12.09
N SER A 250 0.53 1.24 -11.07
CA SER A 250 -0.43 2.22 -10.60
C SER A 250 -0.60 3.33 -11.65
N ARG A 251 -1.81 3.44 -12.19
CA ARG A 251 -2.17 4.51 -13.15
C ARG A 251 -2.13 5.91 -12.52
N LEU A 252 -2.15 6.02 -11.21
CA LEU A 252 -2.19 7.29 -10.48
C LEU A 252 -0.80 7.81 -10.12
N ARG A 253 0.19 6.92 -10.07
CA ARG A 253 1.53 7.24 -9.59
C ARG A 253 2.17 8.42 -10.33
N HIS A 254 2.08 8.45 -11.67
CA HIS A 254 2.66 9.53 -12.45
C HIS A 254 2.03 10.89 -12.13
N LEU A 255 0.74 10.94 -11.77
CA LEU A 255 0.04 12.17 -11.38
C LEU A 255 0.52 12.70 -10.03
N VAL A 256 0.90 11.83 -9.10
CA VAL A 256 1.47 12.23 -7.81
C VAL A 256 2.77 12.98 -8.01
N PHE A 257 3.66 12.45 -8.85
CA PHE A 257 4.98 13.06 -9.09
C PHE A 257 4.98 14.16 -10.18
N ALA A 258 3.89 14.36 -10.91
CA ALA A 258 3.79 15.44 -11.90
C ALA A 258 3.40 16.78 -11.29
N ARG A 259 2.73 16.80 -10.13
CA ARG A 259 2.16 17.99 -9.48
C ARG A 259 3.02 18.59 -8.37
N THR A 260 4.14 17.98 -8.08
CA THR A 260 5.15 18.42 -7.11
C THR A 260 6.44 18.71 -7.86
#